data_5e892aa77aa9d955a7c2abbc1731d5dd
#
_entry.id   5e892aa77aa9d955a7c2abbc1731d5dd
#
_cell.length_a   1.000
_cell.length_b   1.000
_cell.length_c   1.000
_cell.angle_alpha   90.00
_cell.angle_beta   90.00
_cell.angle_gamma   90.00
#
_symmetry.space_group_name_H-M   'P 1'
#
loop_
_entity.id
_entity.type
_entity.pdbx_description
1 polymer ?
#
loop_
_entity_poly.entity_id
_entity_poly.type
_entity_poly.pdbx_seq_one_letter_code
_entity_poly.pdbx_strand_id
1 'polypeptide(L)'
;LFDKVIISVAETDMKNPLFSSEERLDLVSSIYADNEKIEVVAFKKKLTVDLARENNACAIIRGLRAVSDFEHEFQLATMNRSLAPDVESIFLTPKDTLIYVSSSLVKEIASLGGDISKFVHENVEMALKAKLNH
;
A
#
# COMPACT_ATOMS: atom_id res chain seq x y z
N LEU A 1 17.61 -5.42 0.91
CA LEU A 1 17.78 -4.72 2.18
C LEU A 1 17.25 -5.53 3.35
N PHE A 2 16.16 -6.30 3.17
CA PHE A 2 15.50 -7.07 4.22
C PHE A 2 15.34 -8.53 3.80
N ASP A 3 15.41 -9.43 4.76
CA ASP A 3 15.21 -10.87 4.52
C ASP A 3 13.72 -11.19 4.29
N LYS A 4 12.84 -10.42 4.95
CA LYS A 4 11.39 -10.56 4.87
C LYS A 4 10.72 -9.18 4.80
N VAL A 5 9.68 -9.08 3.99
CA VAL A 5 8.82 -7.89 3.89
C VAL A 5 7.38 -8.29 4.20
N ILE A 6 6.73 -7.51 5.04
CA ILE A 6 5.32 -7.69 5.39
C ILE A 6 4.52 -6.58 4.73
N ILE A 7 3.60 -6.94 3.84
CA ILE A 7 2.67 -6.00 3.22
C ILE A 7 1.39 -5.99 4.03
N SER A 8 1.10 -4.85 4.64
CA SER A 8 -0.04 -4.69 5.54
C SER A 8 -1.21 -4.02 4.81
N VAL A 9 -2.32 -4.74 4.68
CA VAL A 9 -3.55 -4.25 4.07
C VAL A 9 -4.48 -3.76 5.17
N ALA A 10 -4.66 -2.45 5.26
CA ALA A 10 -5.55 -1.85 6.25
C ALA A 10 -7.02 -2.11 5.89
N GLU A 11 -7.82 -2.58 6.84
CA GLU A 11 -9.26 -2.52 6.72
C GLU A 11 -9.70 -1.04 6.78
N THR A 12 -10.58 -0.65 5.87
CA THR A 12 -11.05 0.73 5.78
C THR A 12 -12.47 0.85 6.28
N ASP A 13 -12.74 1.90 7.06
CA ASP A 13 -14.09 2.33 7.45
C ASP A 13 -14.74 3.24 6.39
N MET A 14 -14.09 3.45 5.23
CA MET A 14 -14.65 4.27 4.15
C MET A 14 -15.98 3.68 3.67
N LYS A 15 -17.00 4.53 3.53
CA LYS A 15 -18.27 4.14 2.91
C LYS A 15 -18.03 3.83 1.42
N ASN A 16 -18.43 2.62 1.01
CA ASN A 16 -18.40 2.14 -0.37
C ASN A 16 -17.02 2.24 -1.06
N PRO A 17 -15.97 1.59 -0.55
CA PRO A 17 -14.72 1.47 -1.30
C PRO A 17 -14.97 0.63 -2.57
N LEU A 18 -14.22 0.89 -3.64
CA LEU A 18 -14.36 0.12 -4.89
C LEU A 18 -14.05 -1.37 -4.67
N PHE A 19 -13.01 -1.66 -3.90
CA PHE A 19 -12.65 -3.00 -3.45
C PHE A 19 -12.85 -3.14 -1.95
N SER A 20 -13.50 -4.21 -1.52
CA SER A 20 -13.59 -4.57 -0.10
C SER A 20 -12.20 -4.84 0.49
N SER A 21 -12.11 -4.91 1.82
CA SER A 21 -10.84 -5.26 2.49
C SER A 21 -10.36 -6.66 2.09
N GLU A 22 -11.29 -7.62 1.93
CA GLU A 22 -10.99 -8.98 1.49
C GLU A 22 -10.48 -8.98 0.05
N GLU A 23 -11.17 -8.31 -0.87
CA GLU A 23 -10.74 -8.21 -2.27
C GLU A 23 -9.34 -7.57 -2.40
N ARG A 24 -9.04 -6.55 -1.59
CA ARG A 24 -7.70 -5.94 -1.58
C ARG A 24 -6.64 -6.89 -1.04
N LEU A 25 -6.95 -7.64 0.02
CA LEU A 25 -6.06 -8.65 0.57
C LEU A 25 -5.77 -9.74 -0.46
N ASP A 26 -6.80 -10.24 -1.14
CA ASP A 26 -6.68 -11.29 -2.16
C ASP A 26 -5.86 -10.81 -3.35
N LEU A 27 -6.10 -9.59 -3.84
CA LEU A 27 -5.33 -8.99 -4.94
C LEU A 27 -3.84 -8.89 -4.59
N VAL A 28 -3.50 -8.35 -3.43
CA VAL A 28 -2.09 -8.22 -3.00
C VAL A 28 -1.48 -9.60 -2.80
N SER A 29 -2.19 -10.53 -2.15
CA SER A 29 -1.70 -11.89 -1.92
C SER A 29 -1.44 -12.63 -3.23
N SER A 30 -2.31 -12.49 -4.23
CA SER A 30 -2.14 -13.13 -5.54
C SER A 30 -0.92 -12.62 -6.30
N ILE A 31 -0.57 -11.35 -6.15
CA ILE A 31 0.61 -10.75 -6.81
C ILE A 31 1.91 -11.33 -6.26
N TYR A 32 1.95 -11.65 -4.97
CA TYR A 32 3.16 -12.08 -4.28
C TYR A 32 3.14 -13.56 -3.87
N ALA A 33 2.20 -14.35 -4.40
CA ALA A 33 2.02 -15.76 -4.02
C ALA A 33 3.29 -16.62 -4.15
N ASP A 34 4.12 -16.34 -5.15
CA ASP A 34 5.35 -17.09 -5.44
C ASP A 34 6.60 -16.49 -4.79
N ASN A 35 6.46 -15.51 -3.90
CA ASN A 35 7.59 -14.85 -3.25
C ASN A 35 7.64 -15.14 -1.76
N GLU A 36 8.42 -16.13 -1.36
CA GLU A 36 8.59 -16.57 0.04
C GLU A 36 9.09 -15.47 0.99
N LYS A 37 9.68 -14.39 0.47
CA LYS A 37 10.15 -13.26 1.27
C LYS A 37 9.06 -12.25 1.59
N ILE A 38 7.89 -12.38 0.99
CA ILE A 38 6.77 -11.46 1.18
C ILE A 38 5.63 -12.16 1.90
N GLU A 39 5.19 -11.56 2.98
CA GLU A 39 3.98 -11.96 3.71
C GLU A 39 2.94 -10.85 3.59
N VAL A 40 1.69 -11.21 3.33
CA VAL A 40 0.58 -10.26 3.24
C VAL A 40 -0.34 -10.46 4.43
N VAL A 41 -0.61 -9.40 5.19
CA VAL A 41 -1.46 -9.43 6.38
C VAL A 41 -2.54 -8.35 6.32
N ALA A 42 -3.73 -8.66 6.82
CA ALA A 42 -4.76 -7.66 7.04
C ALA A 42 -4.69 -7.14 8.48
N PHE A 43 -5.04 -5.87 8.71
CA PHE A 43 -5.15 -5.32 10.06
C PHE A 43 -6.29 -4.32 10.20
N LYS A 44 -6.84 -4.27 11.41
CA LYS A 44 -7.95 -3.40 11.81
C LYS A 44 -7.50 -2.42 12.89
N LYS A 45 -7.90 -1.14 12.76
CA LYS A 45 -7.87 -0.12 13.85
C LYS A 45 -6.72 -0.26 14.84
N LYS A 46 -5.50 -0.30 14.32
CA LYS A 46 -4.28 -0.49 15.10
C LYS A 46 -3.24 0.52 14.67
N LEU A 47 -2.40 0.94 15.59
CA LEU A 47 -1.23 1.75 15.24
C LEU A 47 -0.25 0.93 14.39
N THR A 48 0.33 1.55 13.37
CA THR A 48 1.28 0.88 12.49
C THR A 48 2.51 0.36 13.26
N VAL A 49 2.92 1.09 14.30
CA VAL A 49 4.04 0.66 15.17
C VAL A 49 3.71 -0.57 16.01
N ASP A 50 2.46 -0.73 16.46
CA ASP A 50 2.04 -1.92 17.20
C ASP A 50 2.02 -3.12 16.26
N LEU A 51 1.52 -2.95 15.03
CA LEU A 51 1.57 -3.98 14.01
C LEU A 51 3.02 -4.39 13.69
N ALA A 52 3.92 -3.41 13.58
CA ALA A 52 5.34 -3.68 13.35
C ALA A 52 5.95 -4.53 14.48
N ARG A 53 5.70 -4.18 15.73
CA ARG A 53 6.18 -4.94 16.89
C ARG A 53 5.61 -6.35 16.96
N GLU A 54 4.32 -6.53 16.72
CA GLU A 54 3.67 -7.85 16.70
C GLU A 54 4.27 -8.79 15.66
N ASN A 55 4.77 -8.23 14.57
CA ASN A 55 5.42 -8.98 13.50
C ASN A 55 6.95 -8.98 13.60
N ASN A 56 7.52 -8.50 14.71
CA ASN A 56 8.96 -8.36 14.91
C ASN A 56 9.67 -7.59 13.79
N ALA A 57 9.00 -6.62 13.19
CA ALA A 57 9.57 -5.78 12.14
C ALA A 57 10.49 -4.72 12.75
N CYS A 58 11.71 -4.58 12.23
CA CYS A 58 12.68 -3.57 12.66
C CYS A 58 12.43 -2.20 12.01
N ALA A 59 11.64 -2.15 10.93
CA ALA A 59 11.37 -0.91 10.21
C ALA A 59 9.98 -0.90 9.56
N ILE A 60 9.44 0.31 9.39
CA ILE A 60 8.27 0.60 8.58
C ILE A 60 8.74 1.30 7.32
N ILE A 61 8.42 0.73 6.14
CA ILE A 61 8.78 1.30 4.84
C ILE A 61 7.62 2.12 4.33
N ARG A 62 7.91 3.37 3.94
CA ARG A 62 6.95 4.33 3.38
C ARG A 62 7.44 4.86 2.04
N GLY A 63 6.52 5.13 1.12
CA GLY A 63 6.83 5.76 -0.16
C GLY A 63 6.72 7.28 -0.08
N LEU A 64 7.65 8.00 -0.70
CA LEU A 64 7.58 9.46 -0.89
C LEU A 64 7.51 9.77 -2.38
N ARG A 65 6.41 10.36 -2.84
CA ARG A 65 6.17 10.69 -4.25
C ARG A 65 6.39 12.15 -4.57
N ALA A 66 5.96 13.04 -3.69
CA ALA A 66 5.98 14.48 -3.91
C ALA A 66 6.26 15.24 -2.61
N VAL A 67 6.56 16.54 -2.71
CA VAL A 67 6.81 17.43 -1.56
C VAL A 67 5.61 17.44 -0.59
N SER A 68 4.39 17.41 -1.11
CA SER A 68 3.16 17.35 -0.29
C SER A 68 3.05 16.08 0.58
N ASP A 69 3.62 14.95 0.12
CA ASP A 69 3.65 13.72 0.89
C ASP A 69 4.68 13.80 2.03
N PHE A 70 5.79 14.53 1.81
CA PHE A 70 6.93 14.57 2.73
C PHE A 70 6.55 15.10 4.11
N GLU A 71 5.85 16.21 4.19
CA GLU A 71 5.47 16.82 5.48
C GLU A 71 4.62 15.87 6.31
N HIS A 72 3.60 15.28 5.71
CA HIS A 72 2.73 14.33 6.39
C HIS A 72 3.47 13.06 6.82
N GLU A 73 4.28 12.48 5.94
CA GLU A 73 5.05 11.27 6.24
C GLU A 73 6.11 11.53 7.31
N PHE A 74 6.73 12.71 7.30
CA PHE A 74 7.71 13.10 8.32
C PHE A 74 7.06 13.27 9.70
N GLN A 75 5.88 13.87 9.77
CA GLN A 75 5.10 13.96 11.01
C GLN A 75 4.77 12.58 11.56
N LEU A 76 4.30 11.65 10.71
CA LEU A 76 4.03 10.28 11.10
C LEU A 76 5.29 9.55 11.61
N ALA A 77 6.42 9.69 10.94
CA ALA A 77 7.68 9.10 11.35
C ALA A 77 8.13 9.61 12.73
N THR A 78 8.00 10.92 12.97
CA THR A 78 8.33 11.54 14.26
C THR A 78 7.43 11.00 15.38
N MET A 79 6.14 10.87 15.14
CA MET A 79 5.20 10.28 16.09
C MET A 79 5.49 8.81 16.34
N ASN A 80 5.74 8.04 15.28
CA ASN A 80 6.09 6.62 15.38
C ASN A 80 7.36 6.41 16.21
N ARG A 81 8.40 7.24 16.01
CA ARG A 81 9.64 7.18 16.80
C ARG A 81 9.39 7.46 18.29
N SER A 82 8.48 8.37 18.61
CA SER A 82 8.11 8.66 19.99
C SER A 82 7.36 7.51 20.64
N LEU A 83 6.51 6.80 19.89
CA LEU A 83 5.72 5.68 20.38
C LEU A 83 6.50 4.35 20.41
N ALA A 84 7.40 4.16 19.47
CA ALA A 84 8.16 2.93 19.29
C ALA A 84 9.59 3.25 18.80
N PRO A 85 10.50 3.66 19.70
CA PRO A 85 11.87 4.02 19.34
C PRO A 85 12.70 2.84 18.79
N ASP A 86 12.22 1.63 18.98
CA ASP A 86 12.78 0.38 18.48
C ASP A 86 12.39 0.05 17.03
N VAL A 87 11.44 0.77 16.45
CA VAL A 87 10.97 0.59 15.05
C VAL A 87 11.36 1.80 14.22
N GLU A 88 12.20 1.61 13.21
CA GLU A 88 12.68 2.69 12.36
C GLU A 88 11.67 3.00 11.22
N SER A 89 11.63 4.26 10.76
CA SER A 89 10.85 4.65 9.57
C SER A 89 11.82 4.90 8.40
N ILE A 90 11.60 4.19 7.30
CA ILE A 90 12.44 4.26 6.10
C ILE A 90 11.59 4.77 4.95
N PHE A 91 12.12 5.76 4.21
CA PHE A 91 11.46 6.33 3.05
C PHE A 91 12.13 5.90 1.76
N LEU A 92 11.33 5.48 0.80
CA LEU A 92 11.77 5.15 -0.55
C LEU A 92 11.04 6.02 -1.57
N THR A 93 11.75 6.45 -2.60
CA THR A 93 11.17 7.17 -3.73
C THR A 93 10.74 6.20 -4.83
N PRO A 94 9.62 6.45 -5.53
CA PRO A 94 9.20 5.65 -6.66
C PRO A 94 10.08 5.91 -7.89
N LYS A 95 9.94 5.08 -8.91
CA LYS A 95 10.48 5.39 -10.24
C LYS A 95 9.79 6.63 -10.82
N ASP A 96 10.51 7.40 -11.62
CA ASP A 96 10.03 8.66 -12.21
C ASP A 96 8.68 8.52 -12.92
N THR A 97 8.44 7.41 -13.58
CA THR A 97 7.19 7.12 -14.29
C THR A 97 5.99 6.92 -13.37
N LEU A 98 6.20 6.71 -12.07
CA LEU A 98 5.15 6.40 -11.09
C LEU A 98 4.92 7.52 -10.08
N ILE A 99 5.67 8.63 -10.16
CA ILE A 99 5.58 9.75 -9.19
C ILE A 99 4.17 10.32 -9.11
N TYR A 100 3.48 10.45 -10.24
CA TYR A 100 2.15 11.06 -10.33
C TYR A 100 1.00 10.05 -10.24
N VAL A 101 1.29 8.75 -10.08
CA VAL A 101 0.27 7.71 -9.99
C VAL A 101 -0.43 7.77 -8.63
N SER A 102 -1.75 7.83 -8.65
CA SER A 102 -2.59 7.69 -7.46
C SER A 102 -3.75 6.75 -7.73
N SER A 103 -4.30 6.14 -6.69
CA SER A 103 -5.45 5.26 -6.83
C SER A 103 -6.69 5.96 -7.40
N SER A 104 -6.87 7.24 -7.10
CA SER A 104 -7.97 8.05 -7.64
C SER A 104 -7.81 8.26 -9.14
N LEU A 105 -6.61 8.66 -9.60
CA LEU A 105 -6.33 8.87 -11.01
C LEU A 105 -6.45 7.55 -11.82
N VAL A 106 -5.93 6.45 -11.29
CA VAL A 106 -6.04 5.14 -11.95
C VAL A 106 -7.49 4.72 -12.10
N LYS A 107 -8.30 4.89 -11.06
CA LYS A 107 -9.75 4.58 -11.12
C LYS A 107 -10.50 5.47 -12.12
N GLU A 108 -10.17 6.75 -12.18
CA GLU A 108 -10.74 7.69 -13.14
C GLU A 108 -10.42 7.28 -14.57
N ILE A 109 -9.14 7.05 -14.89
CA ILE A 109 -8.71 6.61 -16.23
C ILE A 109 -9.42 5.30 -16.61
N ALA A 110 -9.46 4.32 -15.69
CA ALA A 110 -10.12 3.04 -15.93
C ALA A 110 -11.63 3.22 -16.19
N SER A 111 -12.31 4.09 -15.43
CA SER A 111 -13.75 4.35 -15.61
C SER A 111 -14.09 4.96 -16.96
N LEU A 112 -13.14 5.65 -17.58
CA LEU A 112 -13.26 6.24 -18.91
C LEU A 112 -12.76 5.30 -20.03
N GLY A 113 -12.42 4.05 -19.70
CA GLY A 113 -11.93 3.05 -20.67
C GLY A 113 -10.47 3.24 -21.08
N GLY A 114 -9.69 4.04 -20.34
CA GLY A 114 -8.27 4.27 -20.62
C GLY A 114 -7.39 3.07 -20.25
N ASP A 115 -6.22 2.97 -20.89
CA ASP A 115 -5.23 1.93 -20.62
C ASP A 115 -4.47 2.23 -19.31
N ILE A 116 -4.61 1.34 -18.34
CA ILE A 116 -3.93 1.42 -17.03
C ILE A 116 -2.82 0.37 -16.84
N SER A 117 -2.53 -0.42 -17.86
CA SER A 117 -1.58 -1.55 -17.79
C SER A 117 -0.16 -1.16 -17.33
N LYS A 118 0.23 0.09 -17.59
CA LYS A 118 1.54 0.64 -17.18
C LYS A 118 1.62 1.08 -15.72
N PHE A 119 0.48 1.19 -15.04
CA PHE A 119 0.38 1.79 -13.70
C PHE A 119 0.02 0.78 -12.63
N VAL A 120 -0.54 -0.38 -13.00
CA VAL A 120 -1.00 -1.40 -12.06
C VAL A 120 -0.59 -2.79 -12.56
N HIS A 121 -0.57 -3.75 -11.63
CA HIS A 121 -0.39 -5.16 -11.97
C HIS A 121 -1.60 -5.69 -12.75
N GLU A 122 -1.40 -6.67 -13.63
CA GLU A 122 -2.45 -7.26 -14.47
C GLU A 122 -3.66 -7.76 -13.67
N ASN A 123 -3.45 -8.38 -12.50
CA ASN A 123 -4.53 -8.82 -11.62
C ASN A 123 -5.42 -7.65 -11.16
N VAL A 124 -4.80 -6.50 -10.88
CA VAL A 124 -5.52 -5.28 -10.48
C VAL A 124 -6.25 -4.66 -11.66
N GLU A 125 -5.63 -4.66 -12.85
CA GLU A 125 -6.27 -4.20 -14.08
C GLU A 125 -7.53 -5.00 -14.39
N MET A 126 -7.44 -6.33 -14.36
CA MET A 126 -8.59 -7.22 -14.58
C MET A 126 -9.71 -6.98 -13.57
N ALA A 127 -9.36 -6.87 -12.28
CA ALA A 127 -10.32 -6.62 -11.22
C ALA A 127 -11.00 -5.25 -11.37
N LEU A 128 -10.26 -4.21 -11.76
CA LEU A 128 -10.82 -2.88 -12.03
C LEU A 128 -11.80 -2.91 -13.20
N LYS A 129 -11.44 -3.53 -14.32
CA LYS A 129 -12.32 -3.68 -15.47
C LYS A 129 -13.61 -4.42 -15.11
N ALA A 130 -13.52 -5.51 -14.36
CA ALA A 130 -14.67 -6.26 -13.89
C ALA A 130 -15.61 -5.43 -13.00
N LYS A 131 -15.06 -4.62 -12.08
CA LYS A 131 -15.83 -3.74 -11.18
C LYS A 131 -16.49 -2.57 -11.91
N LEU A 132 -15.88 -2.08 -12.98
CA LEU A 132 -16.34 -0.93 -13.74
C LEU A 132 -17.18 -1.34 -14.97
N ASN A 133 -17.41 -2.64 -15.18
CA ASN A 133 -18.21 -3.20 -16.30
C ASN A 133 -17.65 -2.83 -17.69
N HIS A 134 -16.33 -2.89 -17.86
CA HIS A 134 -15.65 -2.66 -19.15
C HIS A 134 -15.02 -3.94 -19.68
#